data_98142f4e4de397035a1922c89272895d
#
_entry.id   98142f4e4de397035a1922c89272895d
#
_cell.length_a   1.000
_cell.length_b   1.000
_cell.length_c   1.000
_cell.angle_alpha   90.00
_cell.angle_beta   90.00
_cell.angle_gamma   90.00
#
_symmetry.space_group_name_H-M   'P 1'
#
loop_
_entity.id
_entity.type
_entity.pdbx_description
1 polymer ?
#
loop_
_entity_poly.entity_id
_entity_poly.type
_entity_poly.pdbx_seq_one_letter_code
_entity_poly.pdbx_strand_id
1 'polypeptide(L)'
;KGLFQHAKNIYSNFNGDSVTIYFSWNNSRDSIVYQLRQIQAERIAVLSTTDIAMLAEMGEINRIAGVCDPFRISNKEVQKRIAKGEIKNVGTSMEINAEALAALNPDLIITSAYSQQDIQNFEKLREKLGDIPVIFTMGWRENTPFARCEWIKLYGLLTHNIKKADSIFSVIEQNYSTIKNLTDSVEHKPLVLAGAASNDIWYMPGGKSYVAQFIADAGGNYIWKDDQNTGSVVVNFEQVLQASQKVDLWIGCDEKTLSDLYATNKNYTLLNVFKKGEIYHRSKRLNENGGNDYWEYGYVRPDIVLSDYMKAIHPELLPDYETVFLEKVRE
;
A
#
# COMPACT_ATOMS: atom_id res chain seq x y z
N LYS A 1 4.22 -25.26 -9.39
CA LYS A 1 3.80 -24.12 -8.58
C LYS A 1 3.46 -22.98 -9.53
N GLY A 2 2.30 -22.29 -9.30
CA GLY A 2 1.94 -21.11 -10.07
C GLY A 2 2.91 -19.95 -9.85
N LEU A 3 2.90 -18.95 -10.72
CA LEU A 3 3.76 -17.77 -10.61
C LEU A 3 3.48 -16.98 -9.32
N PHE A 4 2.20 -16.87 -8.95
CA PHE A 4 1.75 -16.21 -7.71
C PHE A 4 1.54 -17.27 -6.62
N GLN A 5 2.21 -17.10 -5.48
CA GLN A 5 2.20 -18.06 -4.36
C GLN A 5 1.45 -17.51 -3.15
N HIS A 6 1.48 -16.20 -2.94
CA HIS A 6 0.87 -15.50 -1.81
C HIS A 6 -0.39 -14.72 -2.20
N ALA A 7 -0.36 -14.07 -3.36
CA ALA A 7 -1.49 -13.30 -3.88
C ALA A 7 -2.68 -14.22 -4.23
N LYS A 8 -3.88 -13.79 -3.84
CA LYS A 8 -5.12 -14.56 -4.01
C LYS A 8 -6.07 -13.97 -5.05
N ASN A 9 -5.84 -12.71 -5.41
CA ASN A 9 -6.68 -11.98 -6.36
C ASN A 9 -6.08 -11.94 -7.77
N ILE A 10 -5.00 -12.66 -8.01
CA ILE A 10 -4.36 -12.79 -9.32
C ILE A 10 -3.86 -14.21 -9.56
N TYR A 11 -3.99 -14.69 -10.78
CA TYR A 11 -3.49 -15.98 -11.24
C TYR A 11 -2.94 -15.85 -12.65
N SER A 12 -1.83 -16.50 -12.96
CA SER A 12 -1.31 -16.64 -14.33
C SER A 12 -1.43 -18.08 -14.83
N ASN A 13 -1.63 -18.25 -16.14
CA ASN A 13 -1.43 -19.55 -16.75
C ASN A 13 0.04 -20.00 -16.68
N PHE A 14 0.29 -21.28 -16.97
CA PHE A 14 1.62 -21.88 -16.84
C PHE A 14 2.71 -21.17 -17.68
N ASN A 15 2.35 -20.66 -18.86
CA ASN A 15 3.28 -19.97 -19.76
C ASN A 15 3.43 -18.47 -19.46
N GLY A 16 2.63 -17.91 -18.55
CA GLY A 16 2.61 -16.46 -18.30
C GLY A 16 1.97 -15.63 -19.41
N ASP A 17 1.29 -16.26 -20.38
CA ASP A 17 0.69 -15.58 -21.54
C ASP A 17 -0.61 -14.86 -21.18
N SER A 18 -1.24 -15.26 -20.09
CA SER A 18 -2.45 -14.63 -19.56
C SER A 18 -2.44 -14.53 -18.05
N VAL A 19 -3.10 -13.52 -17.53
CA VAL A 19 -3.41 -13.38 -16.10
C VAL A 19 -4.93 -13.27 -15.93
N THR A 20 -5.42 -13.88 -14.86
CA THR A 20 -6.80 -13.71 -14.39
C THR A 20 -6.75 -12.89 -13.11
N ILE A 21 -7.44 -11.76 -13.09
CA ILE A 21 -7.59 -10.93 -11.89
C ILE A 21 -9.00 -11.14 -11.34
N TYR A 22 -9.08 -11.45 -10.05
CA TYR A 22 -10.32 -11.72 -9.35
C TYR A 22 -10.80 -10.48 -8.59
N PHE A 23 -12.07 -10.21 -8.71
CA PHE A 23 -12.78 -9.13 -8.02
C PHE A 23 -13.81 -9.74 -7.07
N SER A 24 -13.88 -9.26 -5.86
CA SER A 24 -14.86 -9.73 -4.88
C SER A 24 -15.63 -8.52 -4.34
N TRP A 25 -16.90 -8.42 -4.74
CA TRP A 25 -17.82 -7.36 -4.34
C TRP A 25 -19.08 -7.99 -3.73
N ASN A 26 -19.56 -7.49 -2.58
CA ASN A 26 -20.87 -7.85 -2.02
C ASN A 26 -21.21 -9.36 -2.10
N ASN A 27 -20.27 -10.25 -1.70
CA ASN A 27 -20.39 -11.70 -1.74
C ASN A 27 -20.39 -12.33 -3.16
N SER A 28 -20.18 -11.56 -4.22
CA SER A 28 -19.89 -12.09 -5.56
C SER A 28 -18.39 -12.11 -5.82
N ARG A 29 -17.95 -13.05 -6.63
CA ARG A 29 -16.56 -13.11 -7.13
C ARG A 29 -16.62 -13.14 -8.65
N ASP A 30 -16.14 -12.06 -9.25
CA ASP A 30 -15.98 -11.93 -10.69
C ASP A 30 -14.52 -12.05 -11.08
N SER A 31 -14.21 -12.17 -12.37
CA SER A 31 -12.84 -12.19 -12.85
C SER A 31 -12.75 -11.63 -14.27
N ILE A 32 -11.60 -11.01 -14.57
CA ILE A 32 -11.23 -10.60 -15.93
C ILE A 32 -9.96 -11.35 -16.31
N VAL A 33 -9.97 -11.94 -17.52
CA VAL A 33 -8.81 -12.60 -18.10
C VAL A 33 -8.14 -11.65 -19.09
N TYR A 34 -6.88 -11.36 -18.87
CA TYR A 34 -6.06 -10.52 -19.74
C TYR A 34 -5.09 -11.38 -20.54
N GLN A 35 -5.11 -11.26 -21.87
CA GLN A 35 -4.18 -11.93 -22.78
C GLN A 35 -2.95 -11.05 -22.97
N LEU A 36 -1.90 -11.31 -22.20
CA LEU A 36 -0.74 -10.41 -22.10
C LEU A 36 0.06 -10.30 -23.41
N ARG A 37 0.07 -11.35 -24.24
CA ARG A 37 0.74 -11.30 -25.56
C ARG A 37 0.17 -10.23 -26.49
N GLN A 38 -1.06 -9.78 -26.25
CA GLN A 38 -1.74 -8.77 -27.05
C GLN A 38 -1.59 -7.36 -26.49
N ILE A 39 -1.01 -7.25 -25.29
CA ILE A 39 -0.85 -5.98 -24.57
C ILE A 39 0.57 -5.48 -24.81
N GLN A 40 0.68 -4.29 -25.39
CA GLN A 40 1.90 -3.51 -25.40
C GLN A 40 1.97 -2.71 -24.09
N ALA A 41 3.16 -2.53 -23.54
CA ALA A 41 3.36 -1.80 -22.30
C ALA A 41 4.60 -0.89 -22.39
N GLU A 42 4.74 -0.21 -23.52
CA GLU A 42 5.85 0.73 -23.78
C GLU A 42 5.48 2.16 -23.35
N ARG A 43 4.18 2.50 -23.41
CA ARG A 43 3.66 3.83 -23.14
C ARG A 43 2.42 3.74 -22.25
N ILE A 44 2.62 3.68 -20.92
CA ILE A 44 1.60 3.33 -19.96
C ILE A 44 1.03 4.58 -19.27
N ALA A 45 -0.31 4.68 -19.21
CA ALA A 45 -0.97 5.56 -18.27
C ALA A 45 -1.20 4.81 -16.94
N VAL A 46 -0.58 5.27 -15.85
CA VAL A 46 -0.62 4.62 -14.54
C VAL A 46 -1.38 5.53 -13.56
N LEU A 47 -2.56 5.10 -13.14
CA LEU A 47 -3.50 5.97 -12.45
C LEU A 47 -3.50 5.79 -10.92
N SER A 48 -2.62 4.92 -10.40
CA SER A 48 -2.47 4.66 -8.97
C SER A 48 -1.00 4.76 -8.53
N THR A 49 -0.72 5.36 -7.39
CA THR A 49 0.63 5.50 -6.86
C THR A 49 1.26 4.16 -6.49
N THR A 50 0.46 3.17 -6.07
CA THR A 50 0.94 1.81 -5.81
C THR A 50 1.45 1.12 -7.07
N ASP A 51 0.76 1.33 -8.20
CA ASP A 51 1.16 0.78 -9.50
C ASP A 51 2.41 1.50 -10.04
N ILE A 52 2.54 2.81 -9.80
CA ILE A 52 3.76 3.58 -10.07
C ILE A 52 4.95 3.01 -9.28
N ALA A 53 4.77 2.71 -8.00
CA ALA A 53 5.81 2.14 -7.15
C ALA A 53 6.29 0.78 -7.66
N MET A 54 5.39 -0.08 -8.17
CA MET A 54 5.73 -1.37 -8.76
C MET A 54 6.61 -1.20 -10.01
N LEU A 55 6.23 -0.31 -10.92
CA LEU A 55 7.04 -0.02 -12.11
C LEU A 55 8.38 0.62 -11.76
N ALA A 56 8.40 1.49 -10.74
CA ALA A 56 9.63 2.12 -10.26
C ALA A 56 10.61 1.10 -9.67
N GLU A 57 10.14 0.16 -8.86
CA GLU A 57 10.96 -0.92 -8.28
C GLU A 57 11.48 -1.86 -9.37
N MET A 58 10.67 -2.07 -10.41
CA MET A 58 11.10 -2.79 -11.61
C MET A 58 12.13 -2.01 -12.47
N GLY A 59 12.38 -0.71 -12.18
CA GLY A 59 13.22 0.15 -13.03
C GLY A 59 12.58 0.51 -14.36
N GLU A 60 11.25 0.46 -14.47
CA GLU A 60 10.47 0.64 -15.69
C GLU A 60 9.76 2.01 -15.74
N ILE A 61 10.24 3.00 -14.97
CA ILE A 61 9.68 4.37 -14.94
C ILE A 61 9.58 4.98 -16.35
N ASN A 62 10.51 4.60 -17.24
CA ASN A 62 10.54 5.13 -18.62
C ASN A 62 9.29 4.81 -19.43
N ARG A 63 8.54 3.78 -19.06
CA ARG A 63 7.28 3.39 -19.68
C ARG A 63 6.09 4.23 -19.23
N ILE A 64 6.23 4.96 -18.10
CA ILE A 64 5.16 5.81 -17.58
C ILE A 64 5.06 7.06 -18.45
N ALA A 65 3.92 7.24 -19.12
CA ALA A 65 3.63 8.37 -19.98
C ALA A 65 2.60 9.33 -19.39
N GLY A 66 1.69 8.83 -18.53
CA GLY A 66 0.66 9.62 -17.88
C GLY A 66 0.33 9.11 -16.49
N VAL A 67 -0.07 10.03 -15.60
CA VAL A 67 -0.44 9.73 -14.21
C VAL A 67 -1.62 10.60 -13.77
N CYS A 68 -2.35 10.11 -12.76
CA CYS A 68 -3.31 10.91 -12.00
C CYS A 68 -2.66 11.51 -10.75
N ASP A 69 -3.24 12.58 -10.21
CA ASP A 69 -2.81 13.24 -8.96
C ASP A 69 -1.27 13.41 -8.86
N PRO A 70 -0.61 14.00 -9.86
CA PRO A 70 0.86 14.05 -9.94
C PRO A 70 1.52 14.65 -8.70
N PHE A 71 0.83 15.55 -7.99
CA PHE A 71 1.30 16.19 -6.77
C PHE A 71 1.40 15.23 -5.57
N ARG A 72 0.67 14.10 -5.60
CA ARG A 72 0.71 13.08 -4.52
C ARG A 72 1.80 12.04 -4.70
N ILE A 73 2.41 11.96 -5.88
CA ILE A 73 3.46 10.98 -6.16
C ILE A 73 4.71 11.34 -5.35
N SER A 74 5.27 10.38 -4.62
CA SER A 74 6.44 10.57 -3.77
C SER A 74 7.75 10.26 -4.50
N ASN A 75 7.72 9.43 -5.55
CA ASN A 75 8.90 9.04 -6.31
C ASN A 75 9.56 10.23 -7.00
N LYS A 76 10.80 10.56 -6.59
CA LYS A 76 11.54 11.76 -7.06
C LYS A 76 11.85 11.73 -8.57
N GLU A 77 12.13 10.57 -9.14
CA GLU A 77 12.43 10.48 -10.58
C GLU A 77 11.14 10.68 -11.41
N VAL A 78 10.02 10.12 -10.97
CA VAL A 78 8.71 10.35 -11.59
C VAL A 78 8.35 11.84 -11.51
N GLN A 79 8.52 12.47 -10.34
CA GLN A 79 8.29 13.90 -10.15
C GLN A 79 9.13 14.76 -11.09
N LYS A 80 10.42 14.44 -11.22
CA LYS A 80 11.34 15.13 -12.13
C LYS A 80 10.89 15.04 -13.59
N ARG A 81 10.40 13.87 -14.01
CA ARG A 81 9.89 13.67 -15.38
C ARG A 81 8.55 14.36 -15.61
N ILE A 82 7.69 14.44 -14.58
CA ILE A 82 6.47 15.27 -14.62
C ILE A 82 6.85 16.75 -14.81
N ALA A 83 7.79 17.25 -14.03
CA ALA A 83 8.26 18.65 -14.13
C ALA A 83 8.84 18.99 -15.52
N LYS A 84 9.49 18.04 -16.18
CA LYS A 84 9.97 18.18 -17.58
C LYS A 84 8.88 18.04 -18.63
N GLY A 85 7.65 17.67 -18.23
CA GLY A 85 6.57 17.41 -19.17
C GLY A 85 6.69 16.09 -19.95
N GLU A 86 7.57 15.19 -19.53
CA GLU A 86 7.74 13.85 -20.11
C GLU A 86 6.59 12.92 -19.70
N ILE A 87 6.09 13.08 -18.46
CA ILE A 87 4.91 12.39 -17.93
C ILE A 87 3.77 13.41 -17.82
N LYS A 88 2.62 13.08 -18.40
CA LYS A 88 1.47 13.98 -18.46
C LYS A 88 0.49 13.74 -17.29
N ASN A 89 -0.12 14.81 -16.83
CA ASN A 89 -1.28 14.71 -15.93
C ASN A 89 -2.53 14.36 -16.74
N VAL A 90 -3.19 13.25 -16.39
CA VAL A 90 -4.42 12.77 -17.03
C VAL A 90 -5.64 12.86 -16.11
N GLY A 91 -5.59 13.74 -15.10
CA GLY A 91 -6.69 14.00 -14.18
C GLY A 91 -6.37 13.66 -12.74
N THR A 92 -7.39 13.33 -12.00
CA THR A 92 -7.31 12.87 -10.61
C THR A 92 -7.86 11.46 -10.48
N SER A 93 -7.58 10.79 -9.37
CA SER A 93 -8.16 9.48 -9.05
C SER A 93 -9.69 9.51 -8.93
N MET A 94 -10.26 10.68 -8.65
CA MET A 94 -11.72 10.89 -8.59
C MET A 94 -12.33 11.26 -9.93
N GLU A 95 -11.58 11.94 -10.81
CA GLU A 95 -12.04 12.42 -12.10
C GLU A 95 -10.94 12.34 -13.15
N ILE A 96 -11.04 11.33 -14.00
CA ILE A 96 -10.08 11.10 -15.09
C ILE A 96 -10.41 12.07 -16.24
N ASN A 97 -9.40 12.78 -16.72
CA ASN A 97 -9.54 13.62 -17.90
C ASN A 97 -9.46 12.76 -19.16
N ALA A 98 -10.63 12.39 -19.71
CA ALA A 98 -10.74 11.55 -20.90
C ALA A 98 -10.02 12.13 -22.13
N GLU A 99 -10.09 13.45 -22.31
CA GLU A 99 -9.45 14.13 -23.46
C GLU A 99 -7.93 14.09 -23.34
N ALA A 100 -7.39 14.37 -22.13
CA ALA A 100 -5.96 14.28 -21.88
C ALA A 100 -5.44 12.84 -22.04
N LEU A 101 -6.22 11.86 -21.57
CA LEU A 101 -5.87 10.44 -21.71
C LEU A 101 -5.93 9.98 -23.16
N ALA A 102 -6.94 10.40 -23.93
CA ALA A 102 -7.03 10.12 -25.37
C ALA A 102 -5.89 10.79 -26.15
N ALA A 103 -5.58 12.06 -25.86
CA ALA A 103 -4.47 12.80 -26.48
C ALA A 103 -3.10 12.19 -26.12
N LEU A 104 -2.96 11.61 -24.93
CA LEU A 104 -1.77 10.87 -24.53
C LEU A 104 -1.54 9.65 -25.43
N ASN A 105 -2.62 9.01 -25.87
CA ASN A 105 -2.61 7.79 -26.71
C ASN A 105 -1.69 6.70 -26.10
N PRO A 106 -1.95 6.25 -24.87
CA PRO A 106 -1.17 5.18 -24.26
C PRO A 106 -1.50 3.84 -24.93
N ASP A 107 -0.58 2.89 -24.88
CA ASP A 107 -0.81 1.52 -25.33
C ASP A 107 -1.38 0.62 -24.24
N LEU A 108 -1.38 1.11 -22.98
CA LEU A 108 -1.94 0.44 -21.82
C LEU A 108 -2.36 1.47 -20.76
N ILE A 109 -3.49 1.20 -20.11
CA ILE A 109 -3.91 1.90 -18.87
C ILE A 109 -3.86 0.90 -17.73
N ILE A 110 -3.24 1.27 -16.61
CA ILE A 110 -3.26 0.51 -15.36
C ILE A 110 -3.93 1.35 -14.29
N THR A 111 -4.94 0.80 -13.64
CA THR A 111 -5.71 1.46 -12.59
C THR A 111 -6.16 0.48 -11.52
N SER A 112 -6.31 0.96 -10.27
CA SER A 112 -6.94 0.17 -9.22
C SER A 112 -8.45 0.25 -9.30
N ALA A 113 -9.15 -0.88 -9.09
CA ALA A 113 -10.60 -0.89 -8.91
C ALA A 113 -10.95 -1.04 -7.43
N TYR A 114 -11.74 -0.12 -6.89
CA TYR A 114 -12.20 -0.14 -5.50
C TYR A 114 -13.64 -0.62 -5.36
N SER A 115 -14.39 -0.57 -6.46
CA SER A 115 -15.78 -1.01 -6.56
C SER A 115 -16.11 -1.54 -7.95
N GLN A 116 -17.23 -2.25 -8.08
CA GLN A 116 -17.77 -2.64 -9.39
C GLN A 116 -18.12 -1.40 -10.23
N GLN A 117 -18.53 -0.31 -9.60
CA GLN A 117 -18.86 0.93 -10.27
C GLN A 117 -17.62 1.55 -10.96
N ASP A 118 -16.42 1.40 -10.40
CA ASP A 118 -15.19 1.90 -11.03
C ASP A 118 -14.94 1.20 -12.36
N ILE A 119 -15.11 -0.11 -12.40
CA ILE A 119 -14.98 -0.89 -13.64
C ILE A 119 -16.03 -0.41 -14.67
N GLN A 120 -17.29 -0.26 -14.25
CA GLN A 120 -18.36 0.21 -15.14
C GLN A 120 -18.13 1.64 -15.64
N ASN A 121 -17.59 2.52 -14.80
CA ASN A 121 -17.25 3.89 -15.20
C ASN A 121 -16.13 3.89 -16.24
N PHE A 122 -15.14 3.02 -16.07
CA PHE A 122 -14.07 2.86 -17.07
C PHE A 122 -14.58 2.27 -18.39
N GLU A 123 -15.50 1.32 -18.36
CA GLU A 123 -16.10 0.79 -19.59
C GLU A 123 -16.86 1.89 -20.38
N LYS A 124 -17.55 2.80 -19.69
CA LYS A 124 -18.14 3.98 -20.32
C LYS A 124 -17.09 4.95 -20.89
N LEU A 125 -15.98 5.13 -20.17
CA LEU A 125 -14.87 5.96 -20.62
C LEU A 125 -14.21 5.37 -21.88
N ARG A 126 -14.18 4.05 -22.00
CA ARG A 126 -13.66 3.31 -23.16
C ARG A 126 -14.31 3.70 -24.47
N GLU A 127 -15.59 4.06 -24.48
CA GLU A 127 -16.28 4.56 -25.68
C GLU A 127 -15.58 5.80 -26.27
N LYS A 128 -14.89 6.58 -25.44
CA LYS A 128 -14.13 7.77 -25.83
C LYS A 128 -12.65 7.49 -26.09
N LEU A 129 -12.09 6.44 -25.49
CA LEU A 129 -10.68 6.10 -25.55
C LEU A 129 -10.35 5.10 -26.69
N GLY A 130 -11.37 4.47 -27.30
CA GLY A 130 -11.16 3.38 -28.26
C GLY A 130 -10.69 2.10 -27.60
N ASP A 131 -9.97 1.25 -28.35
CA ASP A 131 -9.58 -0.10 -27.93
C ASP A 131 -8.32 -0.16 -27.05
N ILE A 132 -8.01 0.92 -26.30
CA ILE A 132 -6.85 0.92 -25.40
C ILE A 132 -7.09 -0.11 -24.27
N PRO A 133 -6.19 -1.09 -24.10
CA PRO A 133 -6.31 -2.06 -23.00
C PRO A 133 -6.29 -1.39 -21.62
N VAL A 134 -7.16 -1.86 -20.71
CA VAL A 134 -7.20 -1.39 -19.33
C VAL A 134 -7.02 -2.58 -18.41
N ILE A 135 -6.01 -2.56 -17.56
CA ILE A 135 -5.80 -3.55 -16.49
C ILE A 135 -6.27 -2.94 -15.16
N PHE A 136 -7.22 -3.61 -14.52
CA PHE A 136 -7.68 -3.27 -13.18
C PHE A 136 -6.89 -4.06 -12.15
N THR A 137 -6.17 -3.39 -11.26
CA THR A 137 -5.39 -4.02 -10.20
C THR A 137 -6.18 -4.15 -8.90
N MET A 138 -5.94 -5.24 -8.17
CA MET A 138 -6.62 -5.58 -6.91
C MET A 138 -5.63 -5.87 -5.78
N GLY A 139 -4.36 -5.53 -5.95
CA GLY A 139 -3.32 -5.81 -4.97
C GLY A 139 -3.60 -5.19 -3.59
N TRP A 140 -4.31 -4.06 -3.54
CA TRP A 140 -4.71 -3.41 -2.29
C TRP A 140 -5.65 -4.28 -1.41
N ARG A 141 -6.37 -5.25 -2.01
CA ARG A 141 -7.24 -6.19 -1.28
C ARG A 141 -6.52 -7.42 -0.72
N GLU A 142 -5.26 -7.60 -1.06
CA GLU A 142 -4.49 -8.68 -0.46
C GLU A 142 -4.27 -8.44 1.04
N ASN A 143 -4.39 -9.52 1.83
CA ASN A 143 -4.45 -9.44 3.28
C ASN A 143 -3.08 -9.57 3.96
N THR A 144 -2.04 -9.93 3.21
CA THR A 144 -0.69 -10.08 3.74
C THR A 144 0.30 -9.19 3.01
N PRO A 145 1.39 -8.78 3.68
CA PRO A 145 2.45 -7.98 3.05
C PRO A 145 3.03 -8.63 1.78
N PHE A 146 3.30 -9.94 1.84
CA PHE A 146 3.82 -10.67 0.68
C PHE A 146 2.84 -10.73 -0.48
N ALA A 147 1.57 -11.01 -0.20
CA ALA A 147 0.55 -11.06 -1.25
C ALA A 147 0.42 -9.73 -1.98
N ARG A 148 0.54 -8.60 -1.27
CA ARG A 148 0.55 -7.25 -1.88
C ARG A 148 1.78 -7.02 -2.75
N CYS A 149 2.97 -7.29 -2.23
CA CYS A 149 4.22 -7.10 -2.94
C CYS A 149 4.35 -8.03 -4.15
N GLU A 150 3.81 -9.25 -4.08
CA GLU A 150 3.91 -10.25 -5.16
C GLU A 150 3.24 -9.79 -6.47
N TRP A 151 2.35 -8.79 -6.42
CA TRP A 151 1.79 -8.15 -7.62
C TRP A 151 2.86 -7.55 -8.54
N ILE A 152 4.09 -7.32 -8.05
CA ILE A 152 5.22 -6.90 -8.89
C ILE A 152 5.45 -7.85 -10.07
N LYS A 153 5.09 -9.12 -9.94
CA LYS A 153 5.20 -10.12 -11.00
C LYS A 153 4.26 -9.84 -12.18
N LEU A 154 3.11 -9.19 -11.95
CA LEU A 154 2.25 -8.71 -13.05
C LEU A 154 3.03 -7.73 -13.93
N TYR A 155 3.75 -6.79 -13.33
CA TYR A 155 4.56 -5.79 -14.06
C TYR A 155 5.73 -6.46 -14.77
N GLY A 156 6.33 -7.50 -14.15
CA GLY A 156 7.32 -8.34 -14.80
C GLY A 156 6.80 -9.06 -16.05
N LEU A 157 5.55 -9.53 -16.04
CA LEU A 157 4.91 -10.13 -17.21
C LEU A 157 4.62 -9.07 -18.27
N LEU A 158 4.07 -7.91 -17.89
CA LEU A 158 3.73 -6.81 -18.81
C LEU A 158 4.96 -6.23 -19.51
N THR A 159 6.09 -6.16 -18.82
CA THR A 159 7.36 -5.61 -19.35
C THR A 159 8.28 -6.67 -19.95
N HIS A 160 7.81 -7.92 -20.08
CA HIS A 160 8.59 -9.08 -20.52
C HIS A 160 9.86 -9.34 -19.70
N ASN A 161 9.84 -8.96 -18.40
CA ASN A 161 10.98 -9.06 -17.50
C ASN A 161 10.62 -9.80 -16.19
N ILE A 162 9.91 -10.92 -16.32
CA ILE A 162 9.43 -11.70 -15.18
C ILE A 162 10.56 -12.20 -14.26
N LYS A 163 11.73 -12.54 -14.84
CA LYS A 163 12.89 -12.97 -14.04
C LYS A 163 13.38 -11.88 -13.10
N LYS A 164 13.35 -10.62 -13.52
CA LYS A 164 13.69 -9.46 -12.68
C LYS A 164 12.67 -9.30 -11.55
N ALA A 165 11.37 -9.37 -11.85
CA ALA A 165 10.32 -9.30 -10.84
C ALA A 165 10.44 -10.41 -9.79
N ASP A 166 10.69 -11.65 -10.22
CA ASP A 166 10.93 -12.78 -9.32
C ASP A 166 12.17 -12.57 -8.44
N SER A 167 13.25 -12.06 -9.01
CA SER A 167 14.48 -11.76 -8.25
C SER A 167 14.23 -10.66 -7.20
N ILE A 168 13.54 -9.57 -7.58
CA ILE A 168 13.20 -8.50 -6.64
C ILE A 168 12.31 -9.05 -5.51
N PHE A 169 11.25 -9.78 -5.86
CA PHE A 169 10.34 -10.36 -4.87
C PHE A 169 11.08 -11.31 -3.92
N SER A 170 11.93 -12.18 -4.43
CA SER A 170 12.72 -13.13 -3.60
C SER A 170 13.66 -12.42 -2.62
N VAL A 171 14.29 -11.31 -3.04
CA VAL A 171 15.13 -10.49 -2.14
C VAL A 171 14.30 -9.86 -1.04
N ILE A 172 13.14 -9.29 -1.39
CA ILE A 172 12.22 -8.70 -0.41
C ILE A 172 11.72 -9.76 0.59
N GLU A 173 11.36 -10.95 0.11
CA GLU A 173 10.90 -12.07 0.95
C GLU A 173 12.00 -12.54 1.90
N GLN A 174 13.23 -12.64 1.42
CA GLN A 174 14.39 -13.02 2.24
C GLN A 174 14.69 -11.97 3.31
N ASN A 175 14.73 -10.69 2.94
CA ASN A 175 14.93 -9.58 3.89
C ASN A 175 13.85 -9.58 4.97
N TYR A 176 12.59 -9.64 4.56
CA TYR A 176 11.45 -9.70 5.48
C TYR A 176 11.58 -10.85 6.47
N SER A 177 11.89 -12.05 5.98
CA SER A 177 12.06 -13.24 6.82
C SER A 177 13.23 -13.07 7.80
N THR A 178 14.34 -12.49 7.35
CA THR A 178 15.50 -12.19 8.20
C THR A 178 15.12 -11.24 9.35
N ILE A 179 14.40 -10.15 9.05
CA ILE A 179 13.94 -9.21 10.07
C ILE A 179 12.96 -9.90 11.03
N LYS A 180 11.97 -10.62 10.51
CA LYS A 180 10.99 -11.35 11.32
C LYS A 180 11.66 -12.30 12.32
N ASN A 181 12.66 -13.07 11.89
CA ASN A 181 13.34 -14.05 12.72
C ASN A 181 14.09 -13.42 13.90
N LEU A 182 14.35 -12.11 13.91
CA LEU A 182 14.92 -11.42 15.07
C LEU A 182 14.00 -11.52 16.31
N THR A 183 12.70 -11.73 16.11
CA THR A 183 11.73 -11.86 17.20
C THR A 183 11.66 -13.27 17.80
N ASP A 184 12.36 -14.27 17.26
CA ASP A 184 12.28 -15.67 17.75
C ASP A 184 12.73 -15.82 19.20
N SER A 185 13.62 -14.93 19.67
CA SER A 185 14.12 -14.90 21.06
C SER A 185 13.41 -13.91 21.97
N VAL A 186 12.38 -13.21 21.48
CA VAL A 186 11.69 -12.17 22.23
C VAL A 186 10.61 -12.79 23.13
N GLU A 187 10.81 -12.69 24.43
CA GLU A 187 9.84 -13.18 25.43
C GLU A 187 8.70 -12.18 25.67
N HIS A 188 9.04 -10.90 25.76
CA HIS A 188 8.07 -9.83 26.01
C HIS A 188 7.52 -9.26 24.70
N LYS A 189 6.18 -9.28 24.54
CA LYS A 189 5.49 -8.72 23.36
C LYS A 189 4.69 -7.47 23.77
N PRO A 190 5.20 -6.25 23.49
CA PRO A 190 4.50 -5.02 23.81
C PRO A 190 3.08 -4.98 23.24
N LEU A 191 2.13 -4.44 24.01
CA LEU A 191 0.75 -4.21 23.57
C LEU A 191 0.70 -3.00 22.63
N VAL A 192 0.21 -3.22 21.42
CA VAL A 192 0.19 -2.23 20.36
C VAL A 192 -1.24 -1.80 20.04
N LEU A 193 -1.47 -0.48 20.09
CA LEU A 193 -2.64 0.17 19.50
C LEU A 193 -2.32 0.54 18.05
N ALA A 194 -3.25 0.32 17.12
CA ALA A 194 -3.11 0.76 15.73
C ALA A 194 -4.37 1.45 15.21
N GLY A 195 -4.19 2.25 14.16
CA GLY A 195 -5.26 3.06 13.58
C GLY A 195 -5.27 4.48 14.12
N ALA A 196 -6.30 5.24 13.75
CA ALA A 196 -6.49 6.63 14.19
C ALA A 196 -7.97 7.02 14.14
N ALA A 197 -8.34 8.08 14.85
CA ALA A 197 -9.68 8.63 14.79
C ALA A 197 -9.83 9.59 13.59
N SER A 198 -11.01 9.56 12.98
CA SER A 198 -11.52 10.63 12.15
C SER A 198 -12.84 11.09 12.75
N ASN A 199 -12.92 12.32 13.20
CA ASN A 199 -13.92 12.79 14.13
C ASN A 199 -13.93 11.91 15.41
N ASP A 200 -15.07 11.43 15.89
CA ASP A 200 -15.16 10.56 17.06
C ASP A 200 -15.16 9.06 16.74
N ILE A 201 -14.82 8.72 15.50
CA ILE A 201 -14.81 7.35 14.99
C ILE A 201 -13.36 6.89 14.82
N TRP A 202 -13.01 5.77 15.46
CA TRP A 202 -11.71 5.14 15.28
C TRP A 202 -11.75 4.11 14.16
N TYR A 203 -10.81 4.23 13.25
CA TYR A 203 -10.57 3.27 12.17
C TYR A 203 -9.41 2.36 12.55
N MET A 204 -9.72 1.18 13.05
CA MET A 204 -8.71 0.18 13.41
C MET A 204 -8.45 -0.78 12.25
N PRO A 205 -7.21 -1.24 12.05
CA PRO A 205 -6.94 -2.40 11.21
C PRO A 205 -7.59 -3.65 11.81
N GLY A 206 -8.31 -4.43 11.00
CA GLY A 206 -8.83 -5.72 11.45
C GLY A 206 -7.72 -6.68 11.88
N GLY A 207 -8.02 -7.63 12.75
CA GLY A 207 -7.04 -8.56 13.31
C GLY A 207 -6.40 -9.52 12.28
N LYS A 208 -7.02 -9.67 11.11
CA LYS A 208 -6.49 -10.44 9.96
C LYS A 208 -5.97 -9.55 8.83
N SER A 209 -5.75 -8.26 9.10
CA SER A 209 -5.21 -7.32 8.12
C SER A 209 -3.69 -7.43 7.98
N TYR A 210 -3.15 -6.89 6.88
CA TYR A 210 -1.70 -6.80 6.68
C TYR A 210 -1.00 -5.93 7.74
N VAL A 211 -1.68 -4.95 8.32
CA VAL A 211 -1.13 -4.13 9.43
C VAL A 211 -1.00 -4.96 10.70
N ALA A 212 -2.03 -5.76 11.04
CA ALA A 212 -1.96 -6.69 12.17
C ALA A 212 -0.83 -7.72 11.97
N GLN A 213 -0.59 -8.14 10.72
CA GLN A 213 0.52 -9.02 10.38
C GLN A 213 1.88 -8.34 10.63
N PHE A 214 2.07 -7.08 10.23
CA PHE A 214 3.31 -6.34 10.53
C PHE A 214 3.56 -6.24 12.03
N ILE A 215 2.54 -5.93 12.83
CA ILE A 215 2.66 -5.86 14.29
C ILE A 215 3.09 -7.22 14.87
N ALA A 216 2.45 -8.30 14.44
CA ALA A 216 2.75 -9.65 14.92
C ALA A 216 4.17 -10.10 14.50
N ASP A 217 4.55 -9.86 13.24
CA ASP A 217 5.87 -10.24 12.70
C ASP A 217 7.01 -9.39 13.28
N ALA A 218 6.70 -8.18 13.75
CA ALA A 218 7.62 -7.32 14.50
C ALA A 218 7.65 -7.64 16.01
N GLY A 219 7.03 -8.74 16.47
CA GLY A 219 7.04 -9.16 17.86
C GLY A 219 6.07 -8.40 18.76
N GLY A 220 5.14 -7.62 18.23
CA GLY A 220 4.12 -6.93 18.98
C GLY A 220 2.87 -7.77 19.24
N ASN A 221 2.08 -7.35 20.21
CA ASN A 221 0.79 -7.95 20.55
C ASN A 221 -0.32 -6.92 20.25
N TYR A 222 -0.96 -7.07 19.08
CA TYR A 222 -2.03 -6.16 18.67
C TYR A 222 -3.27 -6.33 19.56
N ILE A 223 -3.82 -5.25 20.08
CA ILE A 223 -4.94 -5.33 21.05
C ILE A 223 -6.22 -5.94 20.46
N TRP A 224 -6.39 -5.88 19.12
CA TRP A 224 -7.52 -6.50 18.41
C TRP A 224 -7.09 -7.65 17.48
N LYS A 225 -6.04 -8.38 17.84
CA LYS A 225 -5.51 -9.53 17.05
C LYS A 225 -6.54 -10.63 16.80
N ASP A 226 -7.54 -10.77 17.66
CA ASP A 226 -8.58 -11.81 17.58
C ASP A 226 -9.76 -11.41 16.69
N ASP A 227 -9.82 -10.15 16.25
CA ASP A 227 -10.78 -9.69 15.24
C ASP A 227 -10.57 -10.42 13.92
N GLN A 228 -11.67 -10.88 13.28
CA GLN A 228 -11.59 -11.71 12.07
C GLN A 228 -11.61 -10.92 10.77
N ASN A 229 -11.75 -9.60 10.83
CA ASN A 229 -11.77 -8.76 9.65
C ASN A 229 -10.38 -8.57 9.05
N THR A 230 -10.33 -8.45 7.73
CA THR A 230 -9.09 -8.23 6.96
C THR A 230 -8.90 -6.78 6.54
N GLY A 231 -9.94 -5.98 6.59
CA GLY A 231 -9.94 -4.56 6.24
C GLY A 231 -9.93 -3.65 7.47
N SER A 232 -10.28 -2.39 7.26
CA SER A 232 -10.50 -1.44 8.34
C SER A 232 -11.85 -1.68 9.02
N VAL A 233 -11.87 -1.62 10.33
CA VAL A 233 -13.06 -1.77 11.17
C VAL A 233 -13.31 -0.47 11.92
N VAL A 234 -14.57 -0.08 12.01
CA VAL A 234 -15.01 1.11 12.71
C VAL A 234 -15.37 0.76 14.15
N VAL A 235 -14.77 1.47 15.09
CA VAL A 235 -15.10 1.39 16.53
C VAL A 235 -15.27 2.79 17.09
N ASN A 236 -16.09 2.93 18.13
CA ASN A 236 -16.20 4.22 18.80
C ASN A 236 -15.00 4.47 19.73
N PHE A 237 -14.73 5.74 20.03
CA PHE A 237 -13.57 6.13 20.82
C PHE A 237 -13.61 5.58 22.25
N GLU A 238 -14.78 5.40 22.85
CA GLU A 238 -14.92 4.83 24.18
C GLU A 238 -14.44 3.37 24.25
N GLN A 239 -14.76 2.57 23.24
CA GLN A 239 -14.25 1.20 23.12
C GLN A 239 -12.72 1.19 22.99
N VAL A 240 -12.15 2.14 22.25
CA VAL A 240 -10.69 2.30 22.15
C VAL A 240 -10.09 2.65 23.52
N LEU A 241 -10.70 3.60 24.25
CA LEU A 241 -10.24 4.03 25.56
C LEU A 241 -10.23 2.87 26.57
N GLN A 242 -11.26 2.03 26.55
CA GLN A 242 -11.34 0.83 27.41
C GLN A 242 -10.27 -0.21 27.03
N ALA A 243 -10.12 -0.51 25.74
CA ALA A 243 -9.20 -1.54 25.24
C ALA A 243 -7.72 -1.13 25.39
N SER A 244 -7.42 0.17 25.34
CA SER A 244 -6.06 0.70 25.30
C SER A 244 -5.44 1.06 26.66
N GLN A 245 -6.08 0.73 27.77
CA GLN A 245 -5.62 1.13 29.12
C GLN A 245 -4.19 0.69 29.44
N LYS A 246 -3.75 -0.46 28.91
CA LYS A 246 -2.44 -1.07 29.16
C LYS A 246 -1.51 -1.04 27.95
N VAL A 247 -1.88 -0.31 26.89
CA VAL A 247 -1.08 -0.22 25.68
C VAL A 247 0.29 0.38 25.96
N ASP A 248 1.32 -0.23 25.39
CA ASP A 248 2.70 0.22 25.52
C ASP A 248 3.03 1.28 24.46
N LEU A 249 2.56 1.09 23.23
CA LEU A 249 2.80 2.04 22.12
C LEU A 249 1.62 2.09 21.15
N TRP A 250 1.52 3.21 20.42
CA TRP A 250 0.53 3.42 19.37
C TRP A 250 1.22 3.69 18.04
N ILE A 251 0.86 2.93 17.00
CA ILE A 251 1.40 3.07 15.64
C ILE A 251 0.28 3.38 14.64
N GLY A 252 0.53 4.36 13.75
CA GLY A 252 -0.30 4.55 12.55
C GLY A 252 -1.17 5.79 12.54
N CYS A 253 -0.89 6.79 13.38
CA CYS A 253 -1.35 8.16 13.17
C CYS A 253 -0.58 8.82 12.00
N ASP A 254 -1.04 9.97 11.55
CA ASP A 254 -0.39 10.74 10.47
C ASP A 254 0.23 12.04 11.01
N GLU A 255 -0.13 12.48 12.20
CA GLU A 255 0.33 13.68 12.86
C GLU A 255 1.76 13.52 13.40
N LYS A 256 2.59 14.55 13.20
CA LYS A 256 4.03 14.52 13.54
C LYS A 256 4.35 15.04 14.94
N THR A 257 3.42 15.76 15.56
CA THR A 257 3.60 16.33 16.92
C THR A 257 2.40 16.01 17.81
N LEU A 258 2.61 16.02 19.12
CA LEU A 258 1.52 15.90 20.09
C LEU A 258 0.52 17.06 19.97
N SER A 259 0.99 18.25 19.61
CA SER A 259 0.15 19.42 19.35
C SER A 259 -0.77 19.18 18.15
N ASP A 260 -0.29 18.57 17.07
CA ASP A 260 -1.10 18.25 15.88
C ASP A 260 -2.13 17.18 16.22
N LEU A 261 -1.74 16.12 16.96
CA LEU A 261 -2.67 15.12 17.46
C LEU A 261 -3.79 15.73 18.30
N TYR A 262 -3.44 16.64 19.23
CA TYR A 262 -4.43 17.36 20.04
C TYR A 262 -5.36 18.22 19.18
N ALA A 263 -4.83 18.88 18.16
CA ALA A 263 -5.62 19.70 17.25
C ALA A 263 -6.59 18.84 16.40
N THR A 264 -6.14 17.65 15.99
CA THR A 264 -6.96 16.70 15.23
C THR A 264 -8.09 16.11 16.09
N ASN A 265 -7.78 15.65 17.29
CA ASN A 265 -8.78 15.12 18.22
C ASN A 265 -8.33 15.27 19.69
N LYS A 266 -8.98 16.17 20.42
CA LYS A 266 -8.68 16.42 21.84
C LYS A 266 -8.82 15.17 22.71
N ASN A 267 -9.68 14.22 22.34
CA ASN A 267 -9.89 12.99 23.08
C ASN A 267 -8.65 12.09 23.12
N TYR A 268 -7.69 12.27 22.21
CA TYR A 268 -6.42 11.53 22.27
C TYR A 268 -5.69 11.68 23.62
N THR A 269 -5.83 12.82 24.29
CA THR A 269 -5.24 13.07 25.61
C THR A 269 -5.77 12.14 26.71
N LEU A 270 -6.90 11.48 26.48
CA LEU A 270 -7.47 10.50 27.42
C LEU A 270 -6.74 9.15 27.34
N LEU A 271 -6.05 8.86 26.23
CA LEU A 271 -5.28 7.64 26.04
C LEU A 271 -4.01 7.66 26.93
N ASN A 272 -3.79 6.59 27.68
CA ASN A 272 -2.57 6.50 28.51
C ASN A 272 -1.30 6.53 27.67
N VAL A 273 -1.31 5.96 26.46
CA VAL A 273 -0.17 5.97 25.53
C VAL A 273 0.16 7.38 25.05
N PHE A 274 -0.82 8.28 24.95
CA PHE A 274 -0.58 9.69 24.63
C PHE A 274 0.27 10.37 25.72
N LYS A 275 -0.04 10.11 26.97
CA LYS A 275 0.70 10.66 28.12
C LYS A 275 2.12 10.10 28.22
N LYS A 276 2.35 8.86 27.78
CA LYS A 276 3.68 8.22 27.74
C LYS A 276 4.54 8.74 26.58
N GLY A 277 3.92 9.31 25.54
CA GLY A 277 4.60 9.76 24.32
C GLY A 277 5.15 8.62 23.45
N GLU A 278 4.67 7.38 23.62
CA GLU A 278 5.08 6.23 22.80
C GLU A 278 4.15 6.08 21.60
N ILE A 279 4.21 7.07 20.71
CA ILE A 279 3.37 7.18 19.51
C ILE A 279 4.25 7.30 18.28
N TYR A 280 3.93 6.53 17.24
CA TYR A 280 4.67 6.53 15.99
C TYR A 280 3.75 6.85 14.82
N HIS A 281 4.08 7.92 14.10
CA HIS A 281 3.38 8.32 12.87
C HIS A 281 4.02 7.66 11.64
N ARG A 282 3.24 7.51 10.57
CA ARG A 282 3.68 6.94 9.29
C ARG A 282 3.94 8.00 8.21
N SER A 283 4.09 9.25 8.60
CA SER A 283 4.21 10.42 7.72
C SER A 283 5.63 10.97 7.64
N LYS A 284 6.66 10.16 7.96
CA LYS A 284 8.06 10.61 7.90
C LYS A 284 8.42 11.08 6.49
N ARG A 285 7.97 10.36 5.47
CA ARG A 285 8.18 10.69 4.06
C ARG A 285 6.91 11.23 3.38
N LEU A 286 6.22 12.14 4.05
CA LEU A 286 5.10 12.89 3.50
C LEU A 286 5.65 14.04 2.67
N ASN A 287 5.20 14.17 1.42
CA ASN A 287 5.55 15.32 0.58
C ASN A 287 4.67 16.56 0.91
N GLU A 288 5.04 17.72 0.37
CA GLU A 288 4.38 18.99 0.64
C GLU A 288 2.88 19.02 0.22
N ASN A 289 2.47 18.15 -0.67
CA ASN A 289 1.12 18.06 -1.22
C ASN A 289 0.31 16.90 -0.65
N GLY A 290 0.78 16.25 0.42
CA GLY A 290 0.08 15.18 1.12
C GLY A 290 0.26 13.77 0.51
N GLY A 291 1.16 13.60 -0.46
CA GLY A 291 1.57 12.28 -0.92
C GLY A 291 2.45 11.60 0.12
N ASN A 292 2.09 10.40 0.53
CA ASN A 292 2.79 9.67 1.58
C ASN A 292 3.45 8.41 1.01
N ASP A 293 4.78 8.38 1.06
CA ASP A 293 5.60 7.30 0.53
C ASP A 293 5.41 5.95 1.25
N TYR A 294 4.87 5.96 2.46
CA TYR A 294 4.42 4.75 3.15
C TYR A 294 3.39 3.97 2.31
N TRP A 295 2.48 4.68 1.62
CA TRP A 295 1.47 4.09 0.75
C TRP A 295 1.92 3.85 -0.69
N GLU A 296 3.04 4.43 -1.10
CA GLU A 296 3.65 4.27 -2.42
C GLU A 296 4.80 3.26 -2.35
N TYR A 297 5.99 3.66 -1.94
CA TYR A 297 7.17 2.78 -1.85
C TYR A 297 7.03 1.71 -0.77
N GLY A 298 6.46 2.04 0.38
CA GLY A 298 6.20 1.07 1.45
C GLY A 298 5.25 -0.07 1.03
N TYR A 299 4.39 0.17 0.03
CA TYR A 299 3.52 -0.86 -0.51
C TYR A 299 4.29 -2.00 -1.21
N VAL A 300 5.35 -1.69 -1.92
CA VAL A 300 6.18 -2.66 -2.64
C VAL A 300 7.35 -3.18 -1.80
N ARG A 301 7.71 -2.49 -0.71
CA ARG A 301 8.83 -2.84 0.18
C ARG A 301 8.36 -3.17 1.60
N PRO A 302 7.60 -4.27 1.77
CA PRO A 302 7.14 -4.70 3.10
C PRO A 302 8.29 -5.07 4.05
N ASP A 303 9.45 -5.43 3.53
CA ASP A 303 10.67 -5.68 4.31
C ASP A 303 11.14 -4.41 5.05
N ILE A 304 11.10 -3.25 4.40
CA ILE A 304 11.45 -1.96 5.01
C ILE A 304 10.36 -1.55 6.03
N VAL A 305 9.08 -1.73 5.67
CA VAL A 305 7.97 -1.42 6.60
C VAL A 305 8.07 -2.29 7.85
N LEU A 306 8.37 -3.60 7.72
CA LEU A 306 8.57 -4.47 8.88
C LEU A 306 9.74 -4.00 9.75
N SER A 307 10.85 -3.56 9.14
CA SER A 307 12.01 -3.02 9.86
C SER A 307 11.62 -1.77 10.68
N ASP A 308 10.79 -0.91 10.13
CA ASP A 308 10.27 0.26 10.84
C ASP A 308 9.38 -0.12 12.03
N TYR A 309 8.47 -1.09 11.83
CA TYR A 309 7.64 -1.64 12.92
C TYR A 309 8.51 -2.31 13.99
N MET A 310 9.51 -3.09 13.57
CA MET A 310 10.47 -3.71 14.48
C MET A 310 11.21 -2.67 15.31
N LYS A 311 11.71 -1.61 14.67
CA LYS A 311 12.40 -0.51 15.38
C LYS A 311 11.52 0.23 16.37
N ALA A 312 10.22 0.38 16.04
CA ALA A 312 9.26 1.02 16.94
C ALA A 312 8.90 0.13 18.15
N ILE A 313 8.76 -1.19 17.94
CA ILE A 313 8.29 -2.15 18.95
C ILE A 313 9.46 -2.70 19.78
N HIS A 314 10.59 -3.02 19.15
CA HIS A 314 11.81 -3.59 19.72
C HIS A 314 13.05 -2.85 19.23
N PRO A 315 13.28 -1.60 19.67
CA PRO A 315 14.40 -0.78 19.19
C PRO A 315 15.78 -1.44 19.43
N GLU A 316 15.89 -2.31 20.45
CA GLU A 316 17.10 -3.07 20.78
C GLU A 316 17.50 -4.11 19.73
N LEU A 317 16.55 -4.63 18.95
CA LEU A 317 16.84 -5.61 17.91
C LEU A 317 17.47 -4.98 16.65
N LEU A 318 17.26 -3.70 16.45
CA LEU A 318 17.76 -2.94 15.31
C LEU A 318 18.41 -1.62 15.79
N PRO A 319 19.49 -1.66 16.62
CA PRO A 319 20.03 -0.47 17.28
C PRO A 319 20.47 0.62 16.28
N ASP A 320 21.13 0.24 15.19
CA ASP A 320 21.71 1.16 14.19
C ASP A 320 20.77 1.46 13.02
N TYR A 321 19.55 0.89 13.03
CA TYR A 321 18.60 1.09 11.94
C TYR A 321 17.88 2.44 12.09
N GLU A 322 17.89 3.23 11.02
CA GLU A 322 17.10 4.44 10.89
C GLU A 322 15.82 4.14 10.11
N THR A 323 14.67 4.44 10.73
CA THR A 323 13.37 4.22 10.12
C THR A 323 13.21 5.00 8.82
N VAL A 324 12.49 4.43 7.87
CA VAL A 324 12.23 5.04 6.55
C VAL A 324 10.87 5.75 6.53
N PHE A 325 9.83 5.11 7.04
CA PHE A 325 8.44 5.59 6.94
C PHE A 325 7.87 6.00 8.29
N LEU A 326 8.23 5.27 9.37
CA LEU A 326 7.75 5.55 10.71
C LEU A 326 8.71 6.48 11.45
N GLU A 327 8.16 7.36 12.28
CA GLU A 327 8.93 8.21 13.18
C GLU A 327 8.13 8.41 14.47
N LYS A 328 8.84 8.54 15.60
CA LYS A 328 8.21 8.86 16.88
C LYS A 328 7.62 10.27 16.82
N VAL A 329 6.38 10.41 17.29
CA VAL A 329 5.72 11.72 17.39
C VAL A 329 6.51 12.60 18.35
N ARG A 330 6.79 13.83 17.94
CA ARG A 330 7.54 14.82 18.74
C ARG A 330 6.62 15.55 19.72
N GLU A 331 7.22 16.09 20.77
CA GLU A 331 6.54 16.96 21.72
C GLU A 331 5.99 18.24 21.07
#